data_ed223f77f567fa8cead9f11b0f130584
#
_entry.id   ed223f77f567fa8cead9f11b0f130584
#
_cell.length_a   1.000
_cell.length_b   1.000
_cell.length_c   1.000
_cell.angle_alpha   90.00
_cell.angle_beta   90.00
_cell.angle_gamma   90.00
#
_symmetry.space_group_name_H-M   'P 1'
#
loop_
_entity.id
_entity.type
_entity.pdbx_description
1 polymer ?
#
loop_
_entity_poly.entity_id
_entity_poly.type
_entity_poly.pdbx_seq_one_letter_code
_entity_poly.pdbx_strand_id
1 'polypeptide(L)'
;MNIEDLVGRFQILGSNQDETKNTYKGSLQLTLDEHRRISAKWMINKSQQQFGSGFFKDNILVINFQYQGDENNMYKGVVVYRCIS
;
A
#
# COMPACT_ATOMS: atom_id res chain seq x y z
N MET A 1 -0.58 6.32 18.16
CA MET A 1 0.01 5.19 17.41
C MET A 1 1.43 5.54 16.99
N ASN A 2 2.35 4.65 17.23
CA ASN A 2 3.75 4.83 16.85
C ASN A 2 4.02 4.18 15.50
N ILE A 3 5.05 4.66 14.82
CA ILE A 3 5.39 4.12 13.50
C ILE A 3 5.72 2.63 13.57
N GLU A 4 6.28 2.16 14.68
CA GLU A 4 6.59 0.76 14.88
C GLU A 4 5.34 -0.12 14.92
N ASP A 5 4.21 0.44 15.27
CA ASP A 5 2.95 -0.31 15.30
C ASP A 5 2.45 -0.65 13.89
N LEU A 6 3.00 -0.02 12.88
CA LEU A 6 2.61 -0.26 11.50
C LEU A 6 3.35 -1.42 10.86
N VAL A 7 4.43 -1.91 11.50
CA VAL A 7 5.20 -3.02 10.93
C VAL A 7 4.37 -4.29 11.03
N GLY A 8 4.19 -4.98 9.91
CA GLY A 8 3.43 -6.22 9.89
C GLY A 8 2.76 -6.45 8.55
N ARG A 9 1.88 -7.44 8.56
CA ARG A 9 1.10 -7.81 7.40
C ARG A 9 -0.37 -7.57 7.68
N PHE A 10 -1.04 -6.92 6.73
CA PHE A 10 -2.44 -6.54 6.86
C PHE A 10 -3.21 -7.06 5.66
N GLN A 11 -4.45 -7.44 5.88
CA GLN A 11 -5.36 -7.72 4.78
C GLN A 11 -6.03 -6.42 4.37
N ILE A 12 -6.15 -6.22 3.07
CA ILE A 12 -6.80 -5.03 2.53
C ILE A 12 -7.98 -5.43 1.67
N LEU A 13 -9.00 -4.58 1.69
CA LEU A 13 -10.16 -4.71 0.85
C LEU A 13 -10.39 -3.36 0.19
N GLY A 14 -10.45 -3.34 -1.11
CA GLY A 14 -10.64 -2.10 -1.83
C GLY A 14 -11.66 -2.25 -2.93
N SER A 15 -12.02 -1.14 -3.54
CA SER A 15 -12.89 -1.13 -4.69
C SER A 15 -12.32 -0.19 -5.73
N ASN A 16 -12.43 -0.59 -6.99
CA ASN A 16 -12.08 0.28 -8.09
C ASN A 16 -13.13 1.38 -8.22
N GLN A 17 -12.68 2.58 -8.52
CA GLN A 17 -13.58 3.72 -8.67
C GLN A 17 -14.04 3.89 -10.12
N ASP A 18 -14.00 2.81 -10.88
CA ASP A 18 -14.53 2.80 -12.23
C ASP A 18 -16.02 2.45 -12.21
N GLU A 19 -16.63 2.39 -13.39
CA GLU A 19 -18.06 2.09 -13.51
C GLU A 19 -18.42 0.69 -13.03
N THR A 20 -17.46 -0.23 -13.01
CA THR A 20 -17.72 -1.61 -12.61
C THR A 20 -17.78 -1.77 -11.10
N LYS A 21 -17.14 -0.88 -10.36
CA LYS A 21 -17.06 -0.92 -8.89
C LYS A 21 -16.64 -2.30 -8.37
N ASN A 22 -15.77 -2.98 -9.10
CA ASN A 22 -15.28 -4.28 -8.68
C ASN A 22 -14.46 -4.14 -7.40
N THR A 23 -14.67 -5.07 -6.48
CA THR A 23 -13.86 -5.13 -5.27
C THR A 23 -12.63 -5.98 -5.50
N TYR A 24 -11.58 -5.69 -4.75
CA TYR A 24 -10.38 -6.52 -4.78
C TYR A 24 -9.93 -6.80 -3.36
N LYS A 25 -9.27 -7.94 -3.19
CA LYS A 25 -8.69 -8.35 -1.91
C LYS A 25 -7.19 -8.47 -2.09
N GLY A 26 -6.48 -8.17 -1.03
CA GLY A 26 -5.04 -8.29 -1.08
C GLY A 26 -4.43 -8.26 0.29
N SER A 27 -3.11 -8.32 0.31
CA SER A 27 -2.33 -8.17 1.52
C SER A 27 -1.37 -7.01 1.37
N LEU A 28 -1.11 -6.34 2.47
CA LEU A 28 -0.15 -5.25 2.55
C LEU A 28 0.85 -5.60 3.63
N GLN A 29 2.12 -5.62 3.27
CA GLN A 29 3.20 -5.82 4.22
C GLN A 29 3.96 -4.52 4.37
N LEU A 30 4.10 -4.05 5.61
CA LEU A 30 4.81 -2.84 5.94
C LEU A 30 6.05 -3.18 6.75
N THR A 31 7.17 -2.60 6.35
CA THR A 31 8.44 -2.75 7.05
C THR A 31 9.09 -1.37 7.21
N LEU A 32 9.99 -1.27 8.18
CA LEU A 32 10.78 -0.06 8.37
C LEU A 32 12.21 -0.33 7.91
N ASP A 33 12.77 0.63 7.19
CA ASP A 33 14.19 0.56 6.85
C ASP A 33 15.02 1.15 7.99
N GLU A 34 16.35 1.17 7.80
CA GLU A 34 17.27 1.68 8.82
C GLU A 34 17.15 3.19 9.05
N HIS A 35 16.49 3.90 8.16
CA HIS A 35 16.22 5.33 8.29
C HIS A 35 14.79 5.60 8.77
N ARG A 36 14.08 4.57 9.24
CA ARG A 36 12.69 4.64 9.70
C ARG A 36 11.71 5.06 8.62
N ARG A 37 12.05 4.83 7.36
CA ARG A 37 11.11 5.00 6.25
C ARG A 37 10.30 3.74 6.10
N ILE A 38 9.05 3.91 5.67
CA ILE A 38 8.15 2.78 5.50
C ILE A 38 8.30 2.25 4.08
N SER A 39 8.53 0.95 3.99
CA SER A 39 8.48 0.22 2.74
C SER A 39 7.20 -0.61 2.72
N ALA A 40 6.50 -0.57 1.60
CA ALA A 40 5.25 -1.26 1.44
C ALA A 40 5.32 -2.24 0.29
N LYS A 41 4.70 -3.40 0.49
CA LYS A 41 4.57 -4.41 -0.56
C LYS A 41 3.14 -4.90 -0.54
N TRP A 42 2.47 -4.77 -1.67
CA TRP A 42 1.10 -5.27 -1.84
C TRP A 42 1.10 -6.50 -2.71
N MET A 43 0.21 -7.42 -2.39
CA MET A 43 -0.16 -8.52 -3.27
C MET A 43 -1.66 -8.42 -3.50
N ILE A 44 -2.04 -8.10 -4.72
CA ILE A 44 -3.45 -7.87 -5.08
C ILE A 44 -3.94 -9.10 -5.85
N ASN A 45 -5.05 -9.68 -5.37
CA ASN A 45 -5.70 -10.83 -6.01
C ASN A 45 -4.74 -11.99 -6.26
N LYS A 46 -3.71 -12.12 -5.40
CA LYS A 46 -2.71 -13.20 -5.45
C LYS A 46 -1.81 -13.20 -6.68
N SER A 47 -1.91 -12.20 -7.54
CA SER A 47 -1.13 -12.22 -8.79
C SER A 47 -0.40 -10.92 -9.07
N GLN A 48 -0.90 -9.79 -8.60
CA GLN A 48 -0.28 -8.51 -8.89
C GLN A 48 0.49 -8.00 -7.68
N GLN A 49 1.78 -7.74 -7.88
CA GLN A 49 2.63 -7.15 -6.84
C GLN A 49 2.80 -5.67 -7.10
N GLN A 50 2.69 -4.88 -6.03
CA GLN A 50 2.95 -3.45 -6.06
C GLN A 50 3.91 -3.12 -4.93
N PHE A 51 4.73 -2.11 -5.13
CA PHE A 51 5.73 -1.69 -4.18
C PHE A 51 5.63 -0.19 -3.95
N GLY A 52 6.00 0.24 -2.76
CA GLY A 52 6.00 1.65 -2.48
C GLY A 52 6.82 1.99 -1.27
N SER A 53 6.95 3.28 -1.03
CA SER A 53 7.59 3.81 0.16
C SER A 53 6.85 5.06 0.60
N GLY A 54 6.92 5.34 1.89
CA GLY A 54 6.17 6.46 2.39
C GLY A 54 6.56 6.86 3.78
N PHE A 55 5.72 7.69 4.37
CA PHE A 55 5.95 8.21 5.70
C PHE A 55 4.65 8.22 6.51
N PHE A 56 4.82 8.28 7.81
CA PHE A 56 3.70 8.27 8.75
C PHE A 56 3.84 9.46 9.68
N LYS A 57 2.74 10.20 9.82
CA LYS A 57 2.67 11.33 10.74
C LYS A 57 1.23 11.56 11.14
N ASP A 58 1.01 11.81 12.42
CA ASP A 58 -0.32 12.16 12.96
C ASP A 58 -1.38 11.11 12.60
N ASN A 59 -1.01 9.85 12.66
CA ASN A 59 -1.86 8.70 12.36
C ASN A 59 -2.29 8.65 10.88
N ILE A 60 -1.56 9.32 10.01
CA ILE A 60 -1.78 9.27 8.59
C ILE A 60 -0.56 8.66 7.92
N LEU A 61 -0.81 7.63 7.13
CA LEU A 61 0.22 6.93 6.37
C LEU A 61 0.06 7.30 4.90
N VAL A 62 1.10 7.88 4.33
CA VAL A 62 1.11 8.27 2.91
C VAL A 62 2.16 7.42 2.21
N ILE A 63 1.76 6.72 1.16
CA ILE A 63 2.66 5.84 0.43
C ILE A 63 2.59 6.17 -1.06
N ASN A 64 3.75 6.40 -1.65
CA ASN A 64 3.89 6.44 -3.10
C ASN A 64 4.11 5.02 -3.58
N PHE A 65 3.31 4.56 -4.52
CA PHE A 65 3.40 3.20 -5.01
C PHE A 65 3.64 3.17 -6.51
N GLN A 66 4.16 2.03 -6.98
CA GLN A 66 4.34 1.78 -8.39
C GLN A 66 4.13 0.31 -8.67
N TYR A 67 3.67 0.01 -9.87
CA TYR A 67 3.55 -1.37 -10.33
C TYR A 67 3.71 -1.39 -11.85
N GLN A 68 4.12 -2.54 -12.35
CA GLN A 68 4.24 -2.77 -13.77
C GLN A 68 2.93 -3.35 -14.29
N GLY A 69 2.31 -2.65 -15.21
CA GLY A 69 1.08 -3.10 -15.83
C GLY A 69 1.31 -3.71 -17.20
N ASP A 70 0.27 -3.65 -18.03
CA ASP A 70 0.31 -4.21 -19.37
C ASP A 70 1.33 -3.50 -20.24
N GLU A 71 1.93 -4.24 -21.19
CA GLU A 71 2.88 -3.71 -22.17
C GLU A 71 4.10 -3.06 -21.53
N ASN A 72 4.51 -3.55 -20.35
CA ASN A 72 5.66 -3.03 -19.61
C ASN A 72 5.52 -1.57 -19.19
N ASN A 73 4.32 -1.04 -19.17
CA ASN A 73 4.08 0.30 -18.66
C ASN A 73 4.18 0.32 -17.15
N MET A 74 4.85 1.36 -16.64
CA MET A 74 4.97 1.55 -15.19
C MET A 74 3.91 2.55 -14.74
N TYR A 75 3.09 2.13 -13.79
CA TYR A 75 2.05 2.97 -13.20
C TYR A 75 2.48 3.42 -11.82
N LYS A 76 2.17 4.66 -11.47
CA LYS A 76 2.53 5.27 -10.19
C LYS A 76 1.32 5.95 -9.60
N GLY A 77 1.27 5.98 -8.28
CA GLY A 77 0.20 6.67 -7.59
C GLY A 77 0.56 6.94 -6.14
N VAL A 78 -0.38 7.55 -5.44
CA VAL A 78 -0.27 7.85 -4.02
C VAL A 78 -1.50 7.32 -3.32
N VAL A 79 -1.29 6.65 -2.20
CA VAL A 79 -2.39 6.20 -1.35
C VAL A 79 -2.20 6.78 0.04
N VAL A 80 -3.32 7.15 0.65
CA VAL A 80 -3.34 7.74 1.99
C VAL A 80 -4.26 6.88 2.85
N TYR A 81 -3.73 6.41 3.97
CA TYR A 81 -4.51 5.64 4.94
C TYR A 81 -4.59 6.43 6.23
N ARG A 82 -5.77 6.46 6.82
CA ARG A 82 -5.93 6.90 8.20
C ARG A 82 -5.77 5.67 9.09
N CYS A 83 -4.81 5.73 9.99
CA CYS A 83 -4.50 4.61 10.85
C CYS A 83 -5.30 4.71 12.13
N ILE A 84 -6.06 3.68 12.41
CA ILE A 84 -6.91 3.59 13.58
C ILE A 84 -6.36 2.46 14.45
N SER A 85 -6.08 2.78 15.70
CA SER A 85 -5.55 1.77 16.63
C SER A 85 -6.63 0.76 17.05
#